data_0ac6ccc4491603e9d7db496b21b90206
#
_entry.id   0ac6ccc4491603e9d7db496b21b90206
#
_cell.length_a   1.000
_cell.length_b   1.000
_cell.length_c   1.000
_cell.angle_alpha   90.00
_cell.angle_beta   90.00
_cell.angle_gamma   90.00
#
_symmetry.space_group_name_H-M   'P 1'
#
loop_
_entity.id
_entity.type
_entity.pdbx_description
1 polymer ?
#
loop_
_entity_poly.entity_id
_entity_poly.type
_entity_poly.pdbx_seq_one_letter_code
_entity_poly.pdbx_strand_id
1 'polypeptide(L)'
;MTADERYKERLVKIKPLLDELFARLETVQVSGKSALAKAVRYALHEKPFFYTFLQNGNVPPDNNRAENAIRPFAIGRKNWLFSNTANGAKASAVLYSIAATAQANGVDTEQYLTELFSQPVGTIILPLNT
;
A
#
# COMPACT_ATOMS: atom_id res chain seq x y z
N MET A 1 -4.28 17.47 -14.06
CA MET A 1 -3.53 16.44 -14.83
C MET A 1 -4.27 15.12 -14.73
N THR A 2 -4.76 14.61 -15.83
CA THR A 2 -5.49 13.34 -15.91
C THR A 2 -4.56 12.14 -15.72
N ALA A 3 -5.11 10.94 -15.54
CA ALA A 3 -4.31 9.72 -15.44
C ALA A 3 -3.49 9.46 -16.73
N ASP A 4 -4.10 9.72 -17.89
CA ASP A 4 -3.43 9.53 -19.19
C ASP A 4 -2.30 10.54 -19.41
N GLU A 5 -2.49 11.78 -19.00
CA GLU A 5 -1.43 12.80 -19.04
C GLU A 5 -0.26 12.41 -18.12
N ARG A 6 -0.55 11.96 -16.89
CA ARG A 6 0.48 11.45 -15.95
C ARG A 6 1.22 10.26 -16.52
N TYR A 7 0.52 9.32 -17.13
CA TYR A 7 1.12 8.16 -17.77
C TYR A 7 2.12 8.56 -18.87
N LYS A 8 1.69 9.42 -19.80
CA LYS A 8 2.54 9.93 -20.89
C LYS A 8 3.76 10.69 -20.36
N GLU A 9 3.56 11.58 -19.40
CA GLU A 9 4.66 12.34 -18.78
C GLU A 9 5.68 11.43 -18.09
N ARG A 10 5.23 10.40 -17.38
CA ARG A 10 6.10 9.42 -16.72
C ARG A 10 6.96 8.66 -17.72
N LEU A 11 6.39 8.23 -18.84
CA LEU A 11 7.13 7.53 -19.89
C LEU A 11 8.21 8.42 -20.52
N VAL A 12 7.92 9.70 -20.70
CA VAL A 12 8.86 10.64 -21.35
C VAL A 12 9.92 11.15 -20.37
N LYS A 13 9.54 11.46 -19.12
CA LYS A 13 10.42 12.14 -18.16
C LYS A 13 11.06 11.19 -17.14
N ILE A 14 10.29 10.25 -16.61
CA ILE A 14 10.72 9.42 -15.48
C ILE A 14 11.37 8.11 -15.94
N LYS A 15 10.78 7.47 -16.95
CA LYS A 15 11.32 6.20 -17.44
C LYS A 15 12.81 6.30 -17.84
N PRO A 16 13.26 7.31 -18.61
CA PRO A 16 14.68 7.43 -18.96
C PRO A 16 15.60 7.58 -17.75
N LEU A 17 15.15 8.31 -16.72
CA LEU A 17 15.93 8.48 -15.48
C LEU A 17 16.07 7.16 -14.71
N LEU A 18 15.00 6.35 -14.65
CA LEU A 18 15.05 5.03 -14.06
C LEU A 18 15.94 4.09 -14.87
N ASP A 19 15.83 4.10 -16.18
CA ASP A 19 16.68 3.29 -17.06
C ASP A 19 18.16 3.63 -16.86
N GLU A 20 18.51 4.92 -16.77
CA GLU A 20 19.87 5.38 -16.49
C GLU A 20 20.33 4.96 -15.09
N LEU A 21 19.47 5.13 -14.06
CA LEU A 21 19.78 4.72 -12.69
C LEU A 21 20.12 3.22 -12.64
N PHE A 22 19.27 2.38 -13.21
CA PHE A 22 19.49 0.93 -13.18
C PHE A 22 20.69 0.51 -14.03
N ALA A 23 20.94 1.14 -15.17
CA ALA A 23 22.13 0.91 -15.96
C ALA A 23 23.40 1.23 -15.15
N ARG A 24 23.40 2.32 -14.38
CA ARG A 24 24.53 2.65 -13.47
C ARG A 24 24.66 1.63 -12.34
N LEU A 25 23.56 1.22 -11.70
CA LEU A 25 23.58 0.22 -10.62
C LEU A 25 24.13 -1.13 -11.07
N GLU A 26 23.85 -1.53 -12.32
CA GLU A 26 24.38 -2.77 -12.90
C GLU A 26 25.92 -2.72 -13.14
N THR A 27 26.47 -1.52 -13.33
CA THR A 27 27.92 -1.34 -13.56
C THR A 27 28.73 -1.06 -12.29
N VAL A 28 28.05 -0.71 -11.18
CA VAL A 28 28.73 -0.38 -9.92
C VAL A 28 29.38 -1.62 -9.33
N GLN A 29 30.72 -1.56 -9.23
CA GLN A 29 31.48 -2.58 -8.51
C GLN A 29 31.40 -2.31 -7.00
N VAL A 30 30.72 -3.18 -6.27
CA VAL A 30 30.58 -3.07 -4.83
C VAL A 30 31.23 -4.25 -4.12
N SER A 31 32.02 -3.95 -3.10
CA SER A 31 32.72 -4.97 -2.32
C SER A 31 31.77 -5.76 -1.42
N GLY A 32 31.67 -7.04 -1.67
CA GLY A 32 31.19 -8.12 -0.78
C GLY A 32 29.94 -7.85 0.06
N LYS A 33 30.13 -7.65 1.36
CA LYS A 33 29.04 -7.55 2.37
C LYS A 33 28.79 -6.11 2.86
N SER A 34 29.30 -5.10 2.17
CA SER A 34 29.10 -3.70 2.56
C SER A 34 27.62 -3.30 2.52
N ALA A 35 27.27 -2.25 3.26
CA ALA A 35 25.90 -1.69 3.24
C ALA A 35 25.50 -1.26 1.83
N LEU A 36 26.43 -0.67 1.08
CA LEU A 36 26.22 -0.28 -0.32
C LEU A 36 25.94 -1.51 -1.20
N ALA A 37 26.69 -2.60 -1.05
CA ALA A 37 26.46 -3.83 -1.81
C ALA A 37 25.09 -4.45 -1.54
N LYS A 38 24.59 -4.37 -0.28
CA LYS A 38 23.25 -4.81 0.07
C LYS A 38 22.19 -3.93 -0.59
N ALA A 39 22.37 -2.61 -0.55
CA ALA A 39 21.44 -1.66 -1.16
C ALA A 39 21.37 -1.82 -2.69
N VAL A 40 22.50 -1.96 -3.36
CA VAL A 40 22.55 -2.18 -4.82
C VAL A 40 21.85 -3.49 -5.19
N ARG A 41 22.17 -4.60 -4.50
CA ARG A 41 21.49 -5.89 -4.75
C ARG A 41 20.01 -5.83 -4.52
N TYR A 42 19.56 -5.16 -3.44
CA TYR A 42 18.15 -4.95 -3.16
C TYR A 42 17.49 -4.17 -4.31
N ALA A 43 18.05 -3.03 -4.72
CA ALA A 43 17.50 -2.23 -5.80
C ALA A 43 17.40 -3.01 -7.12
N LEU A 44 18.43 -3.78 -7.47
CA LEU A 44 18.43 -4.61 -8.68
C LEU A 44 17.41 -5.76 -8.60
N HIS A 45 17.25 -6.38 -7.43
CA HIS A 45 16.23 -7.41 -7.21
C HIS A 45 14.82 -6.86 -7.35
N GLU A 46 14.58 -5.69 -6.80
CA GLU A 46 13.28 -5.02 -6.80
C GLU A 46 13.01 -4.21 -8.10
N LYS A 47 13.95 -4.21 -9.06
CA LYS A 47 13.85 -3.45 -10.32
C LYS A 47 12.47 -3.54 -11.00
N PRO A 48 11.83 -4.71 -11.15
CA PRO A 48 10.52 -4.81 -11.78
C PRO A 48 9.44 -3.98 -11.08
N PHE A 49 9.49 -3.93 -9.74
CA PHE A 49 8.51 -3.19 -8.93
C PHE A 49 8.69 -1.67 -9.04
N PHE A 50 9.93 -1.20 -9.25
CA PHE A 50 10.19 0.23 -9.51
C PHE A 50 9.56 0.73 -10.81
N TYR A 51 9.23 -0.14 -11.74
CA TYR A 51 8.57 0.23 -13.01
C TYR A 51 7.04 0.09 -12.97
N THR A 52 6.46 -0.46 -11.89
CA THR A 52 5.02 -0.73 -11.83
C THR A 52 4.18 0.54 -11.98
N PHE A 53 4.57 1.67 -11.38
CA PHE A 53 3.83 2.93 -11.49
C PHE A 53 3.89 3.57 -12.88
N LEU A 54 4.80 3.10 -13.75
CA LEU A 54 4.88 3.51 -15.15
C LEU A 54 3.86 2.81 -16.05
N GLN A 55 3.18 1.77 -15.54
CA GLN A 55 2.20 1.01 -16.33
C GLN A 55 0.84 1.71 -16.41
N ASN A 56 0.52 2.54 -15.40
CA ASN A 56 -0.76 3.24 -15.35
C ASN A 56 -0.63 4.54 -14.54
N GLY A 57 -1.19 5.63 -15.05
CA GLY A 57 -1.17 6.94 -14.40
C GLY A 57 -1.94 7.02 -13.07
N ASN A 58 -2.78 6.03 -12.74
CA ASN A 58 -3.47 5.95 -11.45
C ASN A 58 -2.63 5.29 -10.35
N VAL A 59 -1.58 4.53 -10.70
CA VAL A 59 -0.69 3.91 -9.72
C VAL A 59 0.23 4.98 -9.14
N PRO A 60 0.20 5.25 -7.81
CA PRO A 60 1.12 6.20 -7.20
C PRO A 60 2.55 5.64 -7.20
N PRO A 61 3.58 6.51 -7.24
CA PRO A 61 4.98 6.08 -7.16
C PRO A 61 5.42 5.75 -5.73
N ASP A 62 4.57 6.02 -4.76
CA ASP A 62 4.82 5.84 -3.32
C ASP A 62 3.79 4.92 -2.68
N ASN A 63 4.04 4.57 -1.42
CA ASN A 63 3.19 3.72 -0.60
C ASN A 63 2.35 4.51 0.43
N ASN A 64 2.31 5.84 0.33
CA ASN A 64 1.68 6.72 1.32
C ASN A 64 0.22 6.35 1.61
N ARG A 65 -0.53 5.92 0.59
CA ARG A 65 -1.93 5.51 0.76
C ARG A 65 -2.06 4.28 1.64
N ALA A 66 -1.22 3.26 1.42
CA ALA A 66 -1.23 2.05 2.24
C ALA A 66 -0.71 2.34 3.66
N GLU A 67 0.32 3.15 3.80
CA GLU A 67 0.84 3.58 5.10
C GLU A 67 -0.18 4.38 5.89
N ASN A 68 -0.88 5.32 5.27
CA ASN A 68 -1.94 6.08 5.91
C ASN A 68 -3.15 5.22 6.27
N ALA A 69 -3.50 4.22 5.46
CA ALA A 69 -4.58 3.30 5.76
C ALA A 69 -4.27 2.40 6.99
N ILE A 70 -3.02 1.97 7.16
CA ILE A 70 -2.62 1.12 8.30
C ILE A 70 -2.23 1.92 9.55
N ARG A 71 -1.96 3.22 9.41
CA ARG A 71 -1.50 4.09 10.50
C ARG A 71 -2.44 4.10 11.73
N PRO A 72 -3.77 4.23 11.59
CA PRO A 72 -4.69 4.17 12.73
C PRO A 72 -4.56 2.86 13.51
N PHE A 73 -4.45 1.74 12.81
CA PHE A 73 -4.22 0.43 13.42
C PHE A 73 -2.89 0.37 14.17
N ALA A 74 -1.81 0.86 13.56
CA ALA A 74 -0.48 0.87 14.17
C ALA A 74 -0.41 1.78 15.41
N ILE A 75 -1.10 2.92 15.41
CA ILE A 75 -1.23 3.82 16.56
C ILE A 75 -2.09 3.16 17.65
N GLY A 76 -3.25 2.63 17.27
CA GLY A 76 -4.17 1.96 18.19
C GLY A 76 -3.51 0.81 18.93
N ARG A 77 -2.65 0.04 18.24
CA ARG A 77 -1.87 -1.05 18.85
C ARG A 77 -1.07 -0.63 20.09
N LYS A 78 -0.63 0.62 20.17
CA LYS A 78 0.05 1.16 21.36
C LYS A 78 -0.89 1.31 22.57
N ASN A 79 -2.19 1.47 22.32
CA ASN A 79 -3.19 1.71 23.37
C ASN A 79 -3.74 0.41 23.95
N TRP A 80 -3.96 -0.64 23.12
CA TRP A 80 -4.52 -1.91 23.57
C TRP A 80 -3.50 -3.05 23.67
N LEU A 81 -2.22 -2.73 23.52
CA LEU A 81 -1.11 -3.65 23.67
C LEU A 81 -1.16 -4.86 22.75
N PHE A 82 -0.95 -5.90 22.63
CA PHE A 82 -0.90 -6.94 21.61
C PHE A 82 -2.15 -7.83 21.63
N SER A 83 -2.49 -8.37 20.47
CA SER A 83 -3.42 -9.51 20.42
C SER A 83 -2.72 -10.73 21.01
N ASN A 84 -3.25 -11.27 22.09
CA ASN A 84 -2.66 -12.43 22.79
C ASN A 84 -2.82 -13.73 21.99
N THR A 85 -3.67 -13.76 20.96
CA THR A 85 -3.93 -14.93 20.14
C THR A 85 -3.90 -14.58 18.65
N ALA A 86 -3.52 -15.55 17.81
CA ALA A 86 -3.54 -15.40 16.35
C ALA A 86 -4.97 -15.09 15.83
N ASN A 87 -5.99 -15.70 16.41
CA ASN A 87 -7.40 -15.45 16.06
C ASN A 87 -7.84 -14.03 16.43
N GLY A 88 -7.45 -13.54 17.60
CA GLY A 88 -7.71 -12.15 17.99
C GLY A 88 -7.01 -11.14 17.07
N ALA A 89 -5.78 -11.40 16.67
CA ALA A 89 -5.06 -10.57 15.69
C ALA A 89 -5.79 -10.54 14.34
N LYS A 90 -6.24 -11.71 13.85
CA LYS A 90 -6.99 -11.82 12.60
C LYS A 90 -8.34 -11.09 12.67
N ALA A 91 -9.08 -11.26 13.76
CA ALA A 91 -10.36 -10.56 13.96
C ALA A 91 -10.19 -9.05 13.97
N SER A 92 -9.18 -8.53 14.70
CA SER A 92 -8.86 -7.11 14.71
C SER A 92 -8.48 -6.59 13.33
N ALA A 93 -7.64 -7.32 12.59
CA ALA A 93 -7.25 -6.93 11.23
C ALA A 93 -8.45 -6.86 10.28
N VAL A 94 -9.38 -7.82 10.36
CA VAL A 94 -10.60 -7.84 9.55
C VAL A 94 -11.49 -6.64 9.88
N LEU A 95 -11.78 -6.38 11.16
CA LEU A 95 -12.63 -5.26 11.57
C LEU A 95 -12.04 -3.90 11.17
N TYR A 96 -10.72 -3.73 11.34
CA TYR A 96 -10.03 -2.51 10.88
C TYR A 96 -10.06 -2.36 9.37
N SER A 97 -9.89 -3.44 8.62
CA SER A 97 -9.98 -3.41 7.16
C SER A 97 -11.37 -2.98 6.69
N ILE A 98 -12.42 -3.50 7.31
CA ILE A 98 -13.81 -3.13 7.02
C ILE A 98 -14.05 -1.65 7.32
N ALA A 99 -13.68 -1.18 8.52
CA ALA A 99 -13.84 0.21 8.93
C ALA A 99 -13.06 1.18 8.03
N ALA A 100 -11.80 0.85 7.70
CA ALA A 100 -10.98 1.66 6.80
C ALA A 100 -11.56 1.71 5.38
N THR A 101 -12.17 0.61 4.91
CA THR A 101 -12.82 0.57 3.59
C THR A 101 -14.09 1.43 3.58
N ALA A 102 -14.93 1.37 4.61
CA ALA A 102 -16.09 2.24 4.75
C ALA A 102 -15.68 3.72 4.73
N GLN A 103 -14.70 4.09 5.53
CA GLN A 103 -14.16 5.46 5.57
C GLN A 103 -13.60 5.92 4.22
N ALA A 104 -12.84 5.06 3.53
CA ALA A 104 -12.27 5.38 2.21
C ALA A 104 -13.33 5.60 1.13
N ASN A 105 -14.52 5.00 1.29
CA ASN A 105 -15.68 5.18 0.40
C ASN A 105 -16.65 6.27 0.89
N GLY A 106 -16.30 7.02 1.93
CA GLY A 106 -17.15 8.10 2.46
C GLY A 106 -18.43 7.63 3.15
N VAL A 107 -18.45 6.35 3.57
CA VAL A 107 -19.57 5.78 4.35
C VAL A 107 -19.33 6.07 5.82
N ASP A 108 -20.41 6.45 6.54
CA ASP A 108 -20.34 6.58 8.00
C ASP A 108 -20.02 5.22 8.62
N THR A 109 -18.86 5.12 9.25
CA THR A 109 -18.33 3.85 9.74
C THR A 109 -19.15 3.29 10.90
N GLU A 110 -19.68 4.15 11.78
CA GLU A 110 -20.49 3.73 12.93
C GLU A 110 -21.84 3.20 12.46
N GLN A 111 -22.51 3.91 11.58
CA GLN A 111 -23.78 3.49 10.99
C GLN A 111 -23.61 2.18 10.23
N TYR A 112 -22.59 2.08 9.40
CA TYR A 112 -22.29 0.86 8.63
C TYR A 112 -22.04 -0.36 9.53
N LEU A 113 -21.22 -0.22 10.56
CA LEU A 113 -20.95 -1.30 11.50
C LEU A 113 -22.20 -1.70 12.31
N THR A 114 -23.01 -0.72 12.69
CA THR A 114 -24.30 -0.97 13.37
C THR A 114 -25.25 -1.79 12.50
N GLU A 115 -25.36 -1.43 11.24
CA GLU A 115 -26.15 -2.16 10.26
C GLU A 115 -25.58 -3.58 10.04
N LEU A 116 -24.27 -3.69 9.82
CA LEU A 116 -23.59 -4.97 9.61
C LEU A 116 -23.83 -5.95 10.77
N PHE A 117 -23.71 -5.49 12.00
CA PHE A 117 -23.91 -6.34 13.19
C PHE A 117 -25.38 -6.62 13.52
N SER A 118 -26.31 -5.87 12.96
CA SER A 118 -27.75 -6.13 13.12
C SER A 118 -28.29 -7.20 12.16
N GLN A 119 -27.52 -7.56 11.15
CA GLN A 119 -27.93 -8.54 10.14
C GLN A 119 -27.65 -9.98 10.56
N PRO A 120 -28.41 -10.96 10.04
CA PRO A 120 -28.14 -12.38 10.25
C PRO A 120 -26.72 -12.75 9.73
N VAL A 121 -26.10 -13.72 10.41
CA VAL A 121 -24.80 -14.24 9.99
C VAL A 121 -24.86 -14.78 8.55
N GLY A 122 -23.95 -14.33 7.70
CA GLY A 122 -23.90 -14.70 6.29
C GLY A 122 -24.47 -13.64 5.34
N THR A 123 -25.09 -12.57 5.86
CA THR A 123 -25.50 -11.42 5.03
C THR A 123 -24.26 -10.64 4.58
N ILE A 124 -24.18 -10.32 3.29
CA ILE A 124 -23.09 -9.53 2.72
C ILE A 124 -23.59 -8.09 2.53
N ILE A 125 -22.98 -7.15 3.24
CA ILE A 125 -23.16 -5.71 3.06
C ILE A 125 -21.80 -5.12 2.68
N LEU A 126 -21.73 -4.52 1.51
CA LEU A 126 -20.51 -3.89 1.05
C LEU A 126 -20.40 -2.45 1.59
N PRO A 127 -19.24 -2.01 2.07
CA PRO A 127 -19.03 -0.65 2.54
C PRO A 127 -18.80 0.32 1.36
N LEU A 128 -19.82 0.42 0.51
CA LEU A 128 -19.80 1.24 -0.70
C LEU A 128 -20.93 2.28 -0.62
N ASN A 129 -20.66 3.52 -1.04
CA ASN A 129 -21.71 4.48 -1.33
C ASN A 129 -22.47 4.00 -2.57
N THR A 130 -23.75 3.74 -2.43
CA THR A 130 -24.70 3.49 -3.52
C THR A 130 -25.14 4.81 -4.14
#